data_4551a25c48560d867c632d49240d36e7
#
_entry.id   4551a25c48560d867c632d49240d36e7
#
_cell.length_a   1.000
_cell.length_b   1.000
_cell.length_c   1.000
_cell.angle_alpha   90.00
_cell.angle_beta   90.00
_cell.angle_gamma   90.00
#
_symmetry.space_group_name_H-M   'P 1'
#
loop_
_entity.id
_entity.type
_entity.pdbx_description
1 polymer ?
#
loop_
_entity_poly.entity_id
_entity_poly.type
_entity_poly.pdbx_seq_one_letter_code
_entity_poly.pdbx_strand_id
1 'polypeptide(L)'
;MRIMTILGSPRRHGNTAKVLGWIEERFRADGHDVDRAVVVDYSVRGCGECFACKRGGKELCSIDDEANGLYRRMVAADLVLVAAPVFCWGFPAQLKGLLDRMYCLMDNEGEHPSPPWRPGKAMGLLLTGAGEESNNGDLVIRAFENLLHWIKARPVGSWFVGGCIDPESIGDDVKTQAYEFAAAVAGGCS
;
A
#
# COMPACT_ATOMS: atom_id res chain seq x y z
N MET A 1 -12.61 7.95 -9.79
CA MET A 1 -12.01 6.61 -9.45
C MET A 1 -12.28 6.29 -8.01
N ARG A 2 -12.31 5.01 -7.67
CA ARG A 2 -12.20 4.53 -6.29
C ARG A 2 -10.74 4.32 -5.95
N ILE A 3 -10.27 5.02 -4.94
CA ILE A 3 -8.88 4.95 -4.46
C ILE A 3 -8.88 4.34 -3.08
N MET A 4 -8.18 3.21 -2.91
CA MET A 4 -7.93 2.66 -1.59
C MET A 4 -6.57 3.14 -1.10
N THR A 5 -6.53 3.79 0.07
CA THR A 5 -5.29 4.12 0.75
C THR A 5 -5.07 3.18 1.93
N ILE A 6 -3.83 2.70 2.10
CA ILE A 6 -3.47 1.75 3.16
C ILE A 6 -2.42 2.40 4.05
N LEU A 7 -2.83 2.82 5.25
CA LEU A 7 -1.89 3.31 6.26
C LEU A 7 -1.28 2.14 7.03
N GLY A 8 -0.03 1.81 6.69
CA GLY A 8 0.76 0.76 7.35
C GLY A 8 1.51 1.21 8.59
N SER A 9 1.35 2.47 9.01
CA SER A 9 1.94 2.97 10.26
C SER A 9 1.17 2.48 11.48
N PRO A 10 1.86 2.08 12.57
CA PRO A 10 1.20 1.80 13.84
C PRO A 10 0.67 3.07 14.52
N ARG A 11 1.14 4.26 14.11
CA ARG A 11 0.71 5.55 14.63
C ARG A 11 -0.37 6.14 13.74
N ARG A 12 -1.62 6.23 14.24
CA ARG A 12 -2.78 6.77 13.51
C ARG A 12 -2.65 8.26 13.15
N HIS A 13 -1.83 9.00 13.91
CA HIS A 13 -1.62 10.45 13.79
C HIS A 13 -0.12 10.81 13.64
N GLY A 14 0.73 9.86 13.18
CA GLY A 14 2.15 10.12 12.92
C GLY A 14 2.39 10.78 11.56
N ASN A 15 3.67 10.98 11.22
CA ASN A 15 4.11 11.63 9.99
C ASN A 15 3.51 11.01 8.73
N THR A 16 3.56 9.67 8.61
CA THR A 16 2.96 8.96 7.47
C THR A 16 1.46 9.28 7.33
N ALA A 17 0.73 9.29 8.45
CA ALA A 17 -0.70 9.58 8.44
C ALA A 17 -0.99 11.04 8.07
N LYS A 18 -0.14 11.98 8.49
CA LYS A 18 -0.24 13.41 8.15
C LYS A 18 -0.06 13.63 6.65
N VAL A 19 1.04 13.12 6.08
CA VAL A 19 1.31 13.26 4.65
C VAL A 19 0.26 12.54 3.81
N LEU A 20 -0.12 11.32 4.18
CA LEU A 20 -1.21 10.60 3.51
C LEU A 20 -2.53 11.38 3.56
N GLY A 21 -2.80 12.07 4.67
CA GLY A 21 -3.99 12.92 4.80
C GLY A 21 -4.04 14.04 3.76
N TRP A 22 -2.92 14.68 3.46
CA TRP A 22 -2.83 15.69 2.41
C TRP A 22 -3.03 15.09 1.01
N ILE A 23 -2.44 13.94 0.73
CA ILE A 23 -2.67 13.23 -0.54
C ILE A 23 -4.15 12.91 -0.71
N GLU A 24 -4.82 12.41 0.32
CA GLU A 24 -6.25 12.09 0.28
C GLU A 24 -7.14 13.34 0.17
N GLU A 25 -6.73 14.45 0.80
CA GLU A 25 -7.41 15.73 0.65
C GLU A 25 -7.41 16.15 -0.83
N ARG A 26 -6.28 16.00 -1.50
CA ARG A 26 -6.16 16.29 -2.94
C ARG A 26 -6.98 15.32 -3.78
N PHE A 27 -6.93 14.03 -3.52
CA PHE A 27 -7.76 13.06 -4.25
C PHE A 27 -9.25 13.38 -4.17
N ARG A 28 -9.74 13.76 -2.96
CA ARG A 28 -11.15 14.14 -2.77
C ARG A 28 -11.48 15.45 -3.49
N ALA A 29 -10.57 16.42 -3.46
CA ALA A 29 -10.75 17.69 -4.18
C ALA A 29 -10.84 17.48 -5.70
N ASP A 30 -10.14 16.48 -6.23
CA ASP A 30 -10.20 16.09 -7.66
C ASP A 30 -11.41 15.17 -7.97
N GLY A 31 -12.32 14.95 -7.02
CA GLY A 31 -13.56 14.19 -7.21
C GLY A 31 -13.40 12.67 -7.14
N HIS A 32 -12.35 12.17 -6.52
CA HIS A 32 -12.16 10.74 -6.32
C HIS A 32 -12.81 10.26 -5.01
N ASP A 33 -13.30 9.00 -5.04
CA ASP A 33 -13.80 8.31 -3.83
C ASP A 33 -12.62 7.66 -3.12
N VAL A 34 -12.37 8.06 -1.86
CA VAL A 34 -11.18 7.65 -1.08
C VAL A 34 -11.59 6.80 0.11
N ASP A 35 -11.18 5.54 0.08
CA ASP A 35 -11.39 4.54 1.12
C ASP A 35 -10.08 4.25 1.87
N ARG A 36 -9.94 4.80 3.09
CA ARG A 36 -8.76 4.57 3.93
C ARG A 36 -8.89 3.29 4.76
N ALA A 37 -7.84 2.46 4.73
CA ALA A 37 -7.61 1.38 5.68
C ALA A 37 -6.41 1.69 6.57
N VAL A 38 -6.58 1.65 7.89
CA VAL A 38 -5.49 1.76 8.87
C VAL A 38 -5.17 0.34 9.35
N VAL A 39 -4.02 -0.22 8.95
CA VAL A 39 -3.74 -1.65 9.11
C VAL A 39 -3.80 -2.12 10.56
N VAL A 40 -3.41 -1.28 11.52
CA VAL A 40 -3.46 -1.64 12.95
C VAL A 40 -4.88 -1.73 13.54
N ASP A 41 -5.91 -1.35 12.76
CA ASP A 41 -7.31 -1.51 13.17
C ASP A 41 -7.85 -2.90 12.86
N TYR A 42 -7.07 -3.71 12.12
CA TYR A 42 -7.45 -5.03 11.66
C TYR A 42 -6.54 -6.11 12.27
N SER A 43 -7.13 -7.23 12.58
CA SER A 43 -6.39 -8.44 12.94
C SER A 43 -5.84 -9.07 11.67
N VAL A 44 -4.54 -8.87 11.40
CA VAL A 44 -3.86 -9.43 10.23
C VAL A 44 -2.69 -10.27 10.70
N ARG A 45 -2.80 -11.58 10.50
CA ARG A 45 -1.72 -12.54 10.79
C ARG A 45 -0.77 -12.65 9.59
N GLY A 46 0.48 -13.03 9.84
CA GLY A 46 1.45 -13.30 8.78
C GLY A 46 1.08 -14.53 7.94
N CYS A 47 1.71 -14.68 6.76
CA CYS A 47 1.56 -15.86 5.92
C CYS A 47 2.14 -17.09 6.61
N GLY A 48 1.34 -18.16 6.69
CA GLY A 48 1.78 -19.47 7.23
C GLY A 48 2.29 -20.43 6.16
N GLU A 49 2.49 -19.96 4.92
CA GLU A 49 3.00 -20.76 3.78
C GLU A 49 2.26 -22.10 3.56
N CYS A 50 0.98 -22.12 3.86
CA CYS A 50 0.17 -23.34 3.80
C CYS A 50 -0.28 -23.74 2.40
N PHE A 51 -0.12 -22.86 1.40
CA PHE A 51 -0.53 -23.02 -0.01
C PHE A 51 -2.02 -23.34 -0.23
N ALA A 52 -2.87 -23.24 0.79
CA ALA A 52 -4.29 -23.52 0.66
C ALA A 52 -4.99 -22.60 -0.36
N CYS A 53 -4.52 -21.38 -0.53
CA CYS A 53 -5.01 -20.44 -1.54
C CYS A 53 -4.70 -20.88 -2.99
N LYS A 54 -3.83 -21.88 -3.21
CA LYS A 54 -3.46 -22.42 -4.53
C LYS A 54 -4.07 -23.79 -4.82
N ARG A 55 -4.48 -24.50 -3.79
CA ARG A 55 -5.00 -25.88 -3.96
C ARG A 55 -6.50 -25.94 -4.31
N GLY A 56 -7.11 -24.80 -4.58
CA GLY A 56 -8.54 -24.72 -4.94
C GLY A 56 -9.46 -24.60 -3.72
N GLY A 57 -10.68 -24.12 -3.97
CA GLY A 57 -11.73 -24.03 -2.96
C GLY A 57 -11.74 -22.77 -2.08
N LYS A 58 -10.76 -21.89 -2.20
CA LYS A 58 -10.75 -20.58 -1.51
C LYS A 58 -10.54 -19.46 -2.52
N GLU A 59 -11.42 -18.48 -2.49
CA GLU A 59 -11.29 -17.25 -3.29
C GLU A 59 -10.07 -16.41 -2.87
N LEU A 60 -9.76 -16.43 -1.56
CA LEU A 60 -8.69 -15.62 -0.95
C LEU A 60 -7.85 -16.49 0.01
N CYS A 61 -7.20 -15.87 0.98
CA CYS A 61 -6.40 -16.59 1.96
C CYS A 61 -7.26 -17.46 2.88
N SER A 62 -6.75 -18.66 3.22
CA SER A 62 -7.43 -19.60 4.12
C SER A 62 -7.36 -19.22 5.59
N ILE A 63 -6.46 -18.27 5.95
CA ILE A 63 -6.38 -17.76 7.32
C ILE A 63 -7.64 -16.95 7.60
N ASP A 64 -8.39 -17.36 8.61
CA ASP A 64 -9.59 -16.67 9.06
C ASP A 64 -9.21 -15.48 9.93
N ASP A 65 -9.14 -14.31 9.29
CA ASP A 65 -8.90 -13.01 9.88
C ASP A 65 -9.36 -11.88 8.93
N GLU A 66 -9.17 -10.63 9.34
CA GLU A 66 -9.72 -9.48 8.62
C GLU A 66 -8.96 -9.11 7.32
N ALA A 67 -7.82 -9.75 7.03
CA ALA A 67 -7.06 -9.47 5.81
C ALA A 67 -7.86 -9.74 4.52
N ASN A 68 -8.73 -10.76 4.53
CA ASN A 68 -9.57 -11.06 3.36
C ASN A 68 -10.54 -9.91 3.02
N GLY A 69 -11.04 -9.20 4.04
CA GLY A 69 -11.83 -7.98 3.85
C GLY A 69 -11.03 -6.85 3.17
N LEU A 70 -9.78 -6.66 3.61
CA LEU A 70 -8.87 -5.68 3.00
C LEU A 70 -8.56 -6.05 1.54
N TYR A 71 -8.31 -7.32 1.23
CA TYR A 71 -8.06 -7.76 -0.14
C TYR A 71 -9.24 -7.50 -1.08
N ARG A 72 -10.49 -7.75 -0.63
CA ARG A 72 -11.67 -7.43 -1.45
C ARG A 72 -11.74 -5.94 -1.77
N ARG A 73 -11.41 -5.07 -0.81
CA ARG A 73 -11.34 -3.62 -1.00
C ARG A 73 -10.24 -3.24 -1.99
N MET A 74 -9.03 -3.84 -1.87
CA MET A 74 -7.92 -3.62 -2.81
C MET A 74 -8.30 -4.03 -4.23
N VAL A 75 -8.94 -5.18 -4.40
CA VAL A 75 -9.39 -5.68 -5.70
C VAL A 75 -10.44 -4.76 -6.33
N ALA A 76 -11.36 -4.23 -5.51
CA ALA A 76 -12.43 -3.34 -5.96
C ALA A 76 -11.97 -1.92 -6.29
N ALA A 77 -10.80 -1.48 -5.79
CA ALA A 77 -10.26 -0.15 -6.06
C ALA A 77 -9.67 -0.04 -7.47
N ASP A 78 -9.69 1.16 -8.05
CA ASP A 78 -9.01 1.47 -9.32
C ASP A 78 -7.51 1.71 -9.07
N LEU A 79 -7.19 2.32 -7.93
CA LEU A 79 -5.84 2.63 -7.45
C LEU A 79 -5.69 2.20 -5.99
N VAL A 80 -4.55 1.60 -5.65
CA VAL A 80 -4.15 1.32 -4.28
C VAL A 80 -2.89 2.11 -3.95
N LEU A 81 -2.96 3.01 -2.96
CA LEU A 81 -1.81 3.74 -2.43
C LEU A 81 -1.41 3.19 -1.07
N VAL A 82 -0.25 2.58 -1.00
CA VAL A 82 0.34 2.09 0.26
C VAL A 82 1.15 3.22 0.89
N ALA A 83 0.95 3.47 2.18
CA ALA A 83 1.68 4.48 2.94
C ALA A 83 2.28 3.86 4.21
N ALA A 84 3.59 3.97 4.40
CA ALA A 84 4.28 3.34 5.53
C ALA A 84 5.49 4.15 6.01
N PRO A 85 5.84 4.08 7.29
CA PRO A 85 7.17 4.48 7.75
C PRO A 85 8.18 3.38 7.38
N VAL A 86 9.44 3.76 7.23
CA VAL A 86 10.55 2.80 7.12
C VAL A 86 10.92 2.32 8.52
N PHE A 87 10.81 1.03 8.78
CA PHE A 87 11.22 0.36 10.01
C PHE A 87 12.31 -0.66 9.70
N CYS A 88 13.51 -0.45 10.25
CA CYS A 88 14.64 -1.36 10.03
C CYS A 88 14.81 -1.73 8.53
N TRP A 89 14.84 -0.71 7.67
CA TRP A 89 14.96 -0.84 6.20
C TRP A 89 13.87 -1.68 5.54
N GLY A 90 12.70 -1.76 6.14
CA GLY A 90 11.57 -2.55 5.64
C GLY A 90 10.22 -1.93 5.97
N PHE A 91 9.16 -2.65 5.60
CA PHE A 91 7.80 -2.31 6.00
C PHE A 91 7.54 -2.68 7.45
N PRO A 92 6.70 -1.92 8.19
CA PRO A 92 6.20 -2.34 9.51
C PRO A 92 5.59 -3.74 9.47
N ALA A 93 5.79 -4.52 10.52
CA ALA A 93 5.37 -5.92 10.59
C ALA A 93 3.87 -6.12 10.28
N GLN A 94 3.01 -5.20 10.74
CA GLN A 94 1.58 -5.24 10.49
C GLN A 94 1.25 -5.13 9.00
N LEU A 95 1.89 -4.20 8.29
CA LEU A 95 1.74 -4.05 6.85
C LEU A 95 2.38 -5.21 6.11
N LYS A 96 3.57 -5.66 6.54
CA LYS A 96 4.27 -6.78 5.90
C LYS A 96 3.42 -8.05 5.93
N GLY A 97 2.72 -8.32 7.03
CA GLY A 97 1.79 -9.45 7.12
C GLY A 97 0.69 -9.41 6.04
N LEU A 98 0.17 -8.22 5.72
CA LEU A 98 -0.79 -8.03 4.63
C LEU A 98 -0.12 -8.25 3.26
N LEU A 99 1.05 -7.64 3.02
CA LEU A 99 1.75 -7.72 1.72
C LEU A 99 2.20 -9.16 1.40
N ASP A 100 2.72 -9.91 2.37
CA ASP A 100 3.16 -11.29 2.16
C ASP A 100 2.02 -12.23 1.75
N ARG A 101 0.81 -11.92 2.20
CA ARG A 101 -0.38 -12.71 1.89
C ARG A 101 -1.06 -12.31 0.58
N MET A 102 -0.58 -11.27 -0.12
CA MET A 102 -1.05 -10.95 -1.48
C MET A 102 -0.85 -12.11 -2.47
N TYR A 103 -0.02 -13.10 -2.12
CA TYR A 103 0.10 -14.35 -2.84
C TYR A 103 -1.25 -15.02 -3.13
N CYS A 104 -2.24 -14.87 -2.25
CA CYS A 104 -3.59 -15.43 -2.45
C CYS A 104 -4.39 -14.73 -3.56
N LEU A 105 -3.98 -13.53 -3.97
CA LEU A 105 -4.71 -12.74 -4.99
C LEU A 105 -4.35 -13.13 -6.42
N MET A 106 -3.26 -13.87 -6.61
CA MET A 106 -2.63 -14.06 -7.90
C MET A 106 -2.90 -15.45 -8.45
N ASP A 107 -2.87 -15.53 -9.78
CA ASP A 107 -2.70 -16.79 -10.49
C ASP A 107 -1.24 -16.99 -10.84
N ASN A 108 -0.65 -18.04 -10.31
CA ASN A 108 0.65 -18.52 -10.72
C ASN A 108 0.42 -19.75 -11.60
N GLU A 109 0.60 -19.58 -12.92
CA GLU A 109 0.61 -20.69 -13.87
C GLU A 109 -0.70 -21.51 -13.99
N GLY A 110 -1.85 -20.87 -13.74
CA GLY A 110 -3.16 -21.53 -13.85
C GLY A 110 -3.57 -22.34 -12.62
N GLU A 111 -2.85 -22.21 -11.51
CA GLU A 111 -3.19 -22.89 -10.25
C GLU A 111 -4.40 -22.30 -9.53
N HIS A 112 -4.74 -21.03 -9.79
CA HIS A 112 -5.90 -20.37 -9.22
C HIS A 112 -7.02 -20.33 -10.26
N PRO A 113 -8.16 -21.01 -10.04
CA PRO A 113 -9.21 -21.12 -11.05
C PRO A 113 -9.86 -19.77 -11.42
N SER A 114 -9.79 -18.78 -10.56
CA SER A 114 -10.33 -17.44 -10.79
C SER A 114 -9.64 -16.42 -9.89
N PRO A 115 -8.41 -15.97 -10.24
CA PRO A 115 -7.68 -15.04 -9.40
C PRO A 115 -8.44 -13.70 -9.34
N PRO A 116 -8.71 -13.18 -8.14
CA PRO A 116 -9.44 -11.92 -8.01
C PRO A 116 -8.62 -10.72 -8.47
N TRP A 117 -7.28 -10.83 -8.47
CA TRP A 117 -6.38 -9.76 -8.87
C TRP A 117 -6.23 -9.69 -10.40
N ARG A 118 -6.51 -8.52 -10.94
CA ARG A 118 -6.33 -8.28 -12.38
C ARG A 118 -4.97 -7.66 -12.64
N PRO A 119 -4.17 -8.19 -13.58
CA PRO A 119 -2.94 -7.55 -14.05
C PRO A 119 -3.19 -6.09 -14.46
N GLY A 120 -2.19 -5.23 -14.22
CA GLY A 120 -2.28 -3.80 -14.56
C GLY A 120 -2.97 -2.93 -13.50
N LYS A 121 -3.41 -3.47 -12.36
CA LYS A 121 -3.92 -2.70 -11.24
C LYS A 121 -2.91 -1.64 -10.81
N ALA A 122 -3.32 -0.37 -10.77
CA ALA A 122 -2.48 0.74 -10.39
C ALA A 122 -2.12 0.67 -8.90
N MET A 123 -0.83 0.78 -8.58
CA MET A 123 -0.36 0.85 -7.21
C MET A 123 0.74 1.88 -7.04
N GLY A 124 0.67 2.67 -5.97
CA GLY A 124 1.67 3.66 -5.57
C GLY A 124 2.16 3.45 -4.14
N LEU A 125 3.26 4.11 -3.79
CA LEU A 125 3.91 4.03 -2.49
C LEU A 125 4.26 5.40 -1.94
N LEU A 126 3.83 5.69 -0.71
CA LEU A 126 4.34 6.77 0.14
C LEU A 126 5.18 6.16 1.25
N LEU A 127 6.41 6.59 1.38
CA LEU A 127 7.26 6.25 2.52
C LEU A 127 7.63 7.48 3.33
N THR A 128 7.79 7.31 4.63
CA THR A 128 8.33 8.33 5.52
C THR A 128 9.46 7.75 6.35
N GLY A 129 10.49 8.56 6.64
CA GLY A 129 11.62 8.13 7.44
C GLY A 129 12.36 9.29 8.08
N ALA A 130 13.12 9.05 9.15
CA ALA A 130 13.90 10.08 9.82
C ALA A 130 15.13 10.51 8.99
N GLY A 131 15.75 9.56 8.29
CA GLY A 131 16.94 9.79 7.47
C GLY A 131 16.60 10.18 6.03
N GLU A 132 17.63 10.14 5.19
CA GLU A 132 17.53 10.36 3.74
C GLU A 132 16.98 9.11 3.04
N GLU A 133 16.64 9.21 1.76
CA GLU A 133 16.16 8.09 0.95
C GLU A 133 17.26 7.06 0.71
N SER A 134 18.48 7.53 0.41
CA SER A 134 19.61 6.68 0.05
C SER A 134 20.02 5.74 1.18
N ASN A 135 20.20 4.44 0.86
CA ASN A 135 20.45 3.36 1.80
C ASN A 135 19.41 3.23 2.92
N ASN A 136 18.19 3.65 2.67
CA ASN A 136 17.08 3.65 3.61
C ASN A 136 15.75 3.40 2.89
N GLY A 137 15.04 4.44 2.46
CA GLY A 137 13.78 4.34 1.73
C GLY A 137 13.90 3.64 0.37
N ASP A 138 15.01 3.84 -0.35
CA ASP A 138 15.30 3.22 -1.64
C ASP A 138 15.24 1.68 -1.60
N LEU A 139 15.67 1.07 -0.49
CA LEU A 139 15.59 -0.39 -0.32
C LEU A 139 14.14 -0.86 -0.23
N VAL A 140 13.28 -0.10 0.45
CA VAL A 140 11.85 -0.42 0.59
C VAL A 140 11.11 -0.15 -0.71
N ILE A 141 11.43 0.94 -1.43
CA ILE A 141 10.91 1.24 -2.77
C ILE A 141 11.22 0.08 -3.71
N ARG A 142 12.47 -0.36 -3.75
CA ARG A 142 12.89 -1.49 -4.59
C ARG A 142 12.17 -2.80 -4.24
N ALA A 143 12.00 -3.07 -2.95
CA ALA A 143 11.23 -4.24 -2.51
C ALA A 143 9.77 -4.17 -2.96
N PHE A 144 9.15 -2.97 -2.91
CA PHE A 144 7.80 -2.74 -3.39
C PHE A 144 7.69 -2.90 -4.91
N GLU A 145 8.60 -2.34 -5.68
CA GLU A 145 8.65 -2.48 -7.14
C GLU A 145 8.76 -3.95 -7.56
N ASN A 146 9.61 -4.73 -6.88
CA ASN A 146 9.71 -6.16 -7.10
C ASN A 146 8.39 -6.89 -6.80
N LEU A 147 7.70 -6.50 -5.71
CA LEU A 147 6.36 -7.01 -5.40
C LEU A 147 5.39 -6.67 -6.53
N LEU A 148 5.34 -5.40 -7.00
CA LEU A 148 4.45 -4.97 -8.08
C LEU A 148 4.71 -5.74 -9.37
N HIS A 149 5.97 -5.92 -9.74
CA HIS A 149 6.35 -6.72 -10.90
C HIS A 149 5.82 -8.16 -10.77
N TRP A 150 6.04 -8.78 -9.62
CA TRP A 150 5.61 -10.14 -9.35
C TRP A 150 4.09 -10.31 -9.39
N ILE A 151 3.32 -9.38 -8.80
CA ILE A 151 1.86 -9.40 -8.84
C ILE A 151 1.27 -8.83 -10.14
N LYS A 152 2.11 -8.49 -11.11
CA LYS A 152 1.70 -7.86 -12.39
C LYS A 152 0.87 -6.58 -12.17
N ALA A 153 1.13 -5.83 -11.10
CA ALA A 153 0.57 -4.52 -10.88
C ALA A 153 1.35 -3.46 -11.67
N ARG A 154 0.70 -2.35 -11.97
CA ARG A 154 1.32 -1.22 -12.65
C ARG A 154 1.76 -0.19 -11.62
N PRO A 155 3.07 0.12 -11.51
CA PRO A 155 3.54 1.18 -10.64
C PRO A 155 3.07 2.54 -11.17
N VAL A 156 2.55 3.40 -10.31
CA VAL A 156 2.12 4.77 -10.66
C VAL A 156 2.92 5.85 -9.92
N GLY A 157 3.88 5.45 -9.11
CA GLY A 157 4.82 6.33 -8.43
C GLY A 157 5.16 5.88 -7.02
N SER A 158 6.35 6.24 -6.59
CA SER A 158 6.83 6.08 -5.21
C SER A 158 7.41 7.42 -4.74
N TRP A 159 7.12 7.79 -3.50
CA TRP A 159 7.64 9.00 -2.91
C TRP A 159 8.12 8.75 -1.48
N PHE A 160 9.35 9.21 -1.18
CA PHE A 160 9.93 9.15 0.15
C PHE A 160 10.00 10.55 0.76
N VAL A 161 9.52 10.70 1.98
CA VAL A 161 9.61 11.92 2.79
C VAL A 161 10.59 11.67 3.91
N GLY A 162 11.74 12.31 3.82
CA GLY A 162 12.78 12.29 4.86
C GLY A 162 12.53 13.27 6.00
N GLY A 163 13.40 13.27 7.01
CA GLY A 163 13.33 14.22 8.13
C GLY A 163 12.12 14.05 9.05
N CYS A 164 11.42 12.93 8.96
CA CYS A 164 10.19 12.65 9.70
C CYS A 164 10.47 12.24 11.15
N ILE A 165 11.00 13.14 11.97
CA ILE A 165 11.32 12.87 13.39
C ILE A 165 10.05 12.99 14.23
N ASP A 166 9.33 14.09 14.11
CA ASP A 166 8.05 14.35 14.76
C ASP A 166 7.05 14.98 13.77
N PRO A 167 5.74 15.01 14.06
CA PRO A 167 4.74 15.56 13.14
C PRO A 167 4.87 17.08 12.91
N GLU A 168 5.46 17.83 13.82
CA GLU A 168 5.68 19.26 13.68
C GLU A 168 6.81 19.57 12.69
N SER A 169 7.74 18.63 12.47
CA SER A 169 8.88 18.80 11.54
C SER A 169 8.46 18.83 10.07
N ILE A 170 7.22 18.48 9.73
CA ILE A 170 6.72 18.41 8.36
C ILE A 170 5.84 19.62 8.08
N GLY A 171 6.31 20.50 7.19
CA GLY A 171 5.68 21.79 6.87
C GLY A 171 4.91 21.84 5.55
N ASP A 172 4.59 23.08 5.13
CA ASP A 172 3.77 23.36 3.94
C ASP A 172 4.47 23.00 2.63
N ASP A 173 5.80 22.96 2.61
CA ASP A 173 6.59 22.49 1.49
C ASP A 173 6.30 21.03 1.16
N VAL A 174 6.23 20.17 2.18
CA VAL A 174 5.85 18.75 2.04
C VAL A 174 4.38 18.62 1.65
N LYS A 175 3.51 19.52 2.15
CA LYS A 175 2.09 19.53 1.75
C LYS A 175 1.93 19.81 0.26
N THR A 176 2.69 20.76 -0.28
CA THR A 176 2.69 21.08 -1.70
C THR A 176 3.12 19.87 -2.54
N GLN A 177 4.23 19.22 -2.15
CA GLN A 177 4.72 18.00 -2.81
C GLN A 177 3.72 16.84 -2.71
N ALA A 178 2.99 16.73 -1.58
CA ALA A 178 1.95 15.73 -1.41
C ALA A 178 0.80 15.91 -2.43
N TYR A 179 0.42 17.14 -2.71
CA TYR A 179 -0.60 17.45 -3.71
C TYR A 179 -0.11 17.16 -5.13
N GLU A 180 1.15 17.47 -5.45
CA GLU A 180 1.77 17.15 -6.74
C GLU A 180 1.86 15.63 -6.95
N PHE A 181 2.32 14.92 -5.92
CA PHE A 181 2.37 13.45 -5.95
C PHE A 181 0.99 12.82 -6.14
N ALA A 182 -0.02 13.31 -5.43
CA ALA A 182 -1.40 12.83 -5.60
C ALA A 182 -1.89 12.99 -7.04
N ALA A 183 -1.67 14.17 -7.64
CA ALA A 183 -2.06 14.44 -9.02
C ALA A 183 -1.32 13.54 -10.03
N ALA A 184 -0.02 13.33 -9.83
CA ALA A 184 0.80 12.45 -10.68
C ALA A 184 0.33 10.99 -10.61
N VAL A 185 0.08 10.47 -9.40
CA VAL A 185 -0.37 9.09 -9.17
C VAL A 185 -1.76 8.87 -9.77
N ALA A 186 -2.69 9.82 -9.60
CA ALA A 186 -4.03 9.72 -10.20
C ALA A 186 -3.97 9.82 -11.73
N GLY A 187 -3.17 10.73 -12.30
CA GLY A 187 -2.96 10.86 -13.74
C GLY A 187 -2.33 9.64 -14.39
N GLY A 188 -1.45 8.94 -13.67
CA GLY A 188 -0.89 7.67 -14.11
C GLY A 188 -1.91 6.53 -14.23
N CYS A 189 -3.16 6.71 -13.79
CA CYS A 189 -4.22 5.69 -13.90
C CYS A 189 -5.03 5.76 -15.18
N SER A 190 -4.83 6.81 -15.99
CA SER A 190 -5.55 7.07 -17.26
C SER A 190 -5.04 6.24 -18.42
#